data_9b1a69bf6b5fde87536a9dccb40b8425
#
_entry.id   9b1a69bf6b5fde87536a9dccb40b8425
#
_cell.length_a   1.000
_cell.length_b   1.000
_cell.length_c   1.000
_cell.angle_alpha   90.00
_cell.angle_beta   90.00
_cell.angle_gamma   90.00
#
_symmetry.space_group_name_H-M   'P 1'
#
loop_
_entity.id
_entity.type
_entity.pdbx_description
1 polymer ?
#
loop_
_entity_poly.entity_id
_entity_poly.type
_entity_poly.pdbx_seq_one_letter_code
_entity_poly.pdbx_strand_id
1 'polypeptide(L)'
;MKRILLCLLSLFAACLSLPLAAQNIFLKVGGGLATHYGHARTVGAYKIGVGYEYEFNQKLTFAPSLVFYGKGWKDPNSHVFIYDDNGQQRFDEETGQPLTGIMSRSTSAGYFELPLVFNYYFRTGEGKYIVAGLGPYIACGVAGKQKTKGDGTQQGGSKLYYDRNTFSVPGARRFDAGIQVLAGYQFPNGITLGVEADFGLVPFTSGGGRNLSGLVSLSYRFSRGED
;
A
#
# COMPACT_ATOMS: atom_id res chain seq x y z
N MET A 1 1.07 -18.39 0.36
CA MET A 1 1.83 -17.35 -0.35
C MET A 1 1.97 -17.66 -1.84
N LYS A 2 2.65 -18.75 -2.23
CA LYS A 2 2.85 -19.13 -3.65
C LYS A 2 1.53 -19.18 -4.46
N ARG A 3 0.45 -19.73 -3.90
CA ARG A 3 -0.86 -19.83 -4.59
C ARG A 3 -1.50 -18.46 -4.90
N ILE A 4 -1.47 -17.51 -3.96
CA ILE A 4 -2.05 -16.16 -4.18
C ILE A 4 -1.21 -15.40 -5.21
N LEU A 5 0.11 -15.47 -5.12
CA LEU A 5 1.01 -14.84 -6.10
C LEU A 5 0.82 -15.43 -7.49
N LEU A 6 0.66 -16.76 -7.60
CA LEU A 6 0.33 -17.45 -8.85
C LEU A 6 -1.02 -16.99 -9.42
N CYS A 7 -2.05 -16.83 -8.56
CA CYS A 7 -3.35 -16.29 -9.00
C CYS A 7 -3.23 -14.85 -9.51
N LEU A 8 -2.45 -13.99 -8.85
CA LEU A 8 -2.21 -12.63 -9.32
C LEU A 8 -1.50 -12.61 -10.69
N LEU A 9 -0.46 -13.43 -10.84
CA LEU A 9 0.29 -13.53 -12.09
C LEU A 9 -0.56 -14.13 -13.22
N SER A 10 -1.37 -15.17 -12.94
CA SER A 10 -2.25 -15.77 -13.94
C SER A 10 -3.36 -14.83 -14.36
N LEU A 11 -3.93 -14.06 -13.43
CA LEU A 11 -4.95 -13.06 -13.74
C LEU A 11 -4.35 -11.91 -14.57
N PHE A 12 -3.15 -11.46 -14.24
CA PHE A 12 -2.43 -10.46 -15.02
C PHE A 12 -2.09 -10.98 -16.43
N ALA A 13 -1.60 -12.23 -16.55
CA ALA A 13 -1.35 -12.86 -17.84
C ALA A 13 -2.63 -13.01 -18.68
N ALA A 14 -3.76 -13.35 -18.04
CA ALA A 14 -5.07 -13.38 -18.71
C ALA A 14 -5.50 -12.00 -19.23
N CYS A 15 -5.21 -10.92 -18.49
CA CYS A 15 -5.43 -9.56 -18.98
C CYS A 15 -4.54 -9.20 -20.19
N LEU A 16 -3.31 -9.74 -20.24
CA LEU A 16 -2.40 -9.54 -21.37
C LEU A 16 -2.75 -10.38 -22.60
N SER A 17 -3.53 -11.46 -22.47
CA SER A 17 -3.95 -12.31 -23.60
C SER A 17 -5.11 -11.72 -24.43
N LEU A 18 -5.67 -10.58 -24.01
CA LEU A 18 -6.56 -9.78 -24.85
C LEU A 18 -5.76 -9.30 -26.07
N PRO A 19 -6.36 -9.16 -27.29
CA PRO A 19 -5.62 -8.93 -28.52
C PRO A 19 -4.65 -7.75 -28.36
N LEU A 20 -3.37 -8.08 -28.31
CA LEU A 20 -2.26 -7.14 -28.16
C LEU A 20 -2.04 -6.34 -29.45
N ALA A 21 -2.66 -5.20 -29.55
CA ALA A 21 -1.99 -4.10 -30.20
C ALA A 21 -0.87 -3.65 -29.24
N ALA A 22 0.39 -3.92 -29.54
CA ALA A 22 1.56 -3.76 -28.65
C ALA A 22 1.86 -2.31 -28.18
N GLN A 23 0.88 -1.43 -28.20
CA GLN A 23 1.04 0.02 -28.21
C GLN A 23 0.66 0.72 -26.91
N ASN A 24 0.15 0.00 -25.90
CA ASN A 24 -0.42 0.65 -24.72
C ASN A 24 0.15 0.11 -23.39
N ILE A 25 1.42 -0.32 -23.40
CA ILE A 25 2.13 -0.63 -22.16
C ILE A 25 2.48 0.69 -21.48
N PHE A 26 2.30 0.75 -20.17
CA PHE A 26 2.75 1.89 -19.37
C PHE A 26 3.58 1.44 -18.18
N LEU A 27 4.52 2.29 -17.80
CA LEU A 27 5.23 2.22 -16.53
C LEU A 27 4.62 3.24 -15.58
N LYS A 28 4.57 2.89 -14.29
CA LYS A 28 4.04 3.75 -13.23
C LYS A 28 4.98 3.74 -12.05
N VAL A 29 5.23 4.94 -11.50
CA VAL A 29 5.88 5.15 -10.21
C VAL A 29 5.05 6.13 -9.38
N GLY A 30 5.09 6.00 -8.08
CA GLY A 30 4.38 6.93 -7.20
C GLY A 30 5.01 6.99 -5.82
N GLY A 31 4.79 8.11 -5.14
CA GLY A 31 5.22 8.35 -3.77
C GLY A 31 4.18 9.13 -2.99
N GLY A 32 4.07 8.84 -1.70
CA GLY A 32 3.06 9.49 -0.87
C GLY A 32 3.01 8.95 0.56
N LEU A 33 1.83 8.84 1.09
CA LEU A 33 1.59 8.45 2.47
C LEU A 33 0.60 7.28 2.55
N ALA A 34 0.80 6.40 3.53
CA ALA A 34 -0.15 5.34 3.87
C ALA A 34 -0.42 5.31 5.37
N THR A 35 -1.57 4.78 5.74
CA THR A 35 -2.01 4.58 7.10
C THR A 35 -3.05 3.45 7.16
N HIS A 36 -3.58 3.18 8.35
CA HIS A 36 -4.80 2.41 8.53
C HIS A 36 -5.96 3.33 8.93
N TYR A 37 -7.18 2.97 8.54
CA TYR A 37 -8.37 3.65 9.05
C TYR A 37 -8.41 3.62 10.58
N GLY A 38 -8.86 4.70 11.19
CA GLY A 38 -8.93 4.88 12.63
C GLY A 38 -7.83 5.78 13.16
N HIS A 39 -7.18 5.38 14.23
CA HIS A 39 -6.24 6.24 14.96
C HIS A 39 -4.76 6.06 14.56
N ALA A 40 -4.44 5.29 13.52
CA ALA A 40 -3.07 5.09 13.09
C ALA A 40 -2.49 6.38 12.46
N ARG A 41 -1.17 6.56 12.64
CA ARG A 41 -0.43 7.67 12.03
C ARG A 41 0.10 7.24 10.67
N THR A 42 0.31 8.20 9.80
CA THR A 42 0.84 7.99 8.45
C THR A 42 2.32 7.62 8.44
N VAL A 43 2.69 6.85 7.43
CA VAL A 43 4.08 6.55 7.04
C VAL A 43 4.27 6.79 5.56
N GLY A 44 5.51 6.93 5.12
CA GLY A 44 5.83 7.03 3.68
C GLY A 44 5.37 5.79 2.92
N ALA A 45 4.85 6.00 1.71
CA ALA A 45 4.41 4.96 0.79
C ALA A 45 5.04 5.18 -0.59
N TYR A 46 5.24 4.10 -1.34
CA TYR A 46 5.74 4.14 -2.71
C TYR A 46 5.15 3.01 -3.54
N LYS A 47 5.00 3.27 -4.84
CA LYS A 47 4.44 2.32 -5.80
C LYS A 47 5.31 2.32 -7.06
N ILE A 48 5.62 1.14 -7.59
CA ILE A 48 6.28 0.96 -8.87
C ILE A 48 5.67 -0.21 -9.60
N GLY A 49 5.40 -0.08 -10.89
CA GLY A 49 4.80 -1.17 -11.65
C GLY A 49 4.71 -0.92 -13.12
N VAL A 50 4.16 -1.91 -13.79
CA VAL A 50 3.90 -1.95 -15.22
C VAL A 50 2.44 -2.33 -15.45
N GLY A 51 1.82 -1.76 -16.45
CA GLY A 51 0.46 -2.08 -16.83
C GLY A 51 0.26 -2.04 -18.34
N TYR A 52 -0.92 -2.41 -18.73
CA TYR A 52 -1.40 -2.36 -20.08
C TYR A 52 -2.71 -1.60 -20.12
N GLU A 53 -2.89 -0.72 -21.10
CA GLU A 53 -4.11 0.06 -21.26
C GLU A 53 -4.89 -0.41 -22.48
N TYR A 54 -6.06 -0.99 -22.25
CA TYR A 54 -6.98 -1.43 -23.29
C TYR A 54 -8.01 -0.33 -23.57
N GLU A 55 -8.07 0.15 -24.79
CA GLU A 55 -9.00 1.20 -25.22
C GLU A 55 -10.31 0.60 -25.73
N PHE A 56 -11.42 0.84 -25.03
CA PHE A 56 -12.76 0.51 -25.52
C PHE A 56 -13.23 1.53 -26.56
N ASN A 57 -12.90 2.79 -26.33
CA ASN A 57 -13.15 3.91 -27.22
C ASN A 57 -12.23 5.07 -26.85
N GLN A 58 -12.31 6.19 -27.59
CA GLN A 58 -11.44 7.36 -27.39
C GLN A 58 -11.51 7.99 -25.98
N LYS A 59 -12.49 7.63 -25.15
CA LYS A 59 -12.68 8.22 -23.82
C LYS A 59 -12.55 7.21 -22.70
N LEU A 60 -12.85 5.94 -22.92
CA LEU A 60 -12.91 4.92 -21.90
C LEU A 60 -11.87 3.85 -22.15
N THR A 61 -11.03 3.59 -21.15
CA THR A 61 -10.00 2.54 -21.20
C THR A 61 -10.07 1.65 -19.97
N PHE A 62 -9.50 0.47 -20.06
CA PHE A 62 -9.26 -0.45 -18.94
C PHE A 62 -7.77 -0.65 -18.78
N ALA A 63 -7.24 -0.34 -17.61
CA ALA A 63 -5.80 -0.27 -17.33
C ALA A 63 -5.38 -1.23 -16.19
N PRO A 64 -5.39 -2.56 -16.42
CA PRO A 64 -4.82 -3.51 -15.47
C PRO A 64 -3.32 -3.27 -15.33
N SER A 65 -2.82 -3.35 -14.10
CA SER A 65 -1.39 -3.18 -13.85
C SER A 65 -0.91 -4.14 -12.76
N LEU A 66 0.36 -4.51 -12.78
CA LEU A 66 1.01 -5.23 -11.70
C LEU A 66 2.01 -4.28 -11.04
N VAL A 67 1.80 -3.99 -9.79
CA VAL A 67 2.62 -3.04 -9.05
C VAL A 67 3.19 -3.65 -7.78
N PHE A 68 4.40 -3.28 -7.43
CA PHE A 68 4.94 -3.46 -6.09
C PHE A 68 4.62 -2.20 -5.28
N TYR A 69 3.91 -2.37 -4.18
CA TYR A 69 3.44 -1.30 -3.33
C TYR A 69 3.97 -1.42 -1.92
N GLY A 70 4.85 -0.48 -1.51
CA GLY A 70 5.30 -0.32 -0.14
C GLY A 70 4.37 0.62 0.62
N LYS A 71 3.63 0.10 1.59
CA LYS A 71 2.70 0.84 2.45
C LYS A 71 2.86 0.44 3.91
N GLY A 72 2.14 1.08 4.83
CA GLY A 72 2.24 0.76 6.24
C GLY A 72 1.50 1.76 7.10
N TRP A 73 1.77 1.68 8.41
CA TRP A 73 1.17 2.56 9.39
C TRP A 73 2.02 2.65 10.66
N LYS A 74 1.74 3.63 11.49
CA LYS A 74 2.33 3.75 12.82
C LYS A 74 1.22 3.80 13.85
N ASP A 75 1.28 2.89 14.82
CA ASP A 75 0.31 2.88 15.91
C ASP A 75 0.49 4.12 16.79
N PRO A 76 -0.57 4.60 17.46
CA PRO A 76 -0.43 5.60 18.51
C PRO A 76 0.54 5.13 19.57
N ASN A 77 1.21 6.07 20.23
CA ASN A 77 2.06 5.73 21.35
C ASN A 77 1.20 5.14 22.49
N SER A 78 1.65 4.03 23.05
CA SER A 78 1.01 3.37 24.17
C SER A 78 1.83 3.58 25.44
N HIS A 79 1.16 3.82 26.56
CA HIS A 79 1.79 3.75 27.88
C HIS A 79 1.94 2.28 28.27
N VAL A 80 3.10 1.92 28.76
CA VAL A 80 3.45 0.55 29.18
C VAL A 80 4.09 0.60 30.55
N PHE A 81 3.88 -0.44 31.35
CA PHE A 81 4.58 -0.59 32.62
C PHE A 81 6.03 -1.04 32.38
N ILE A 82 6.94 -0.57 33.20
CA ILE A 82 8.34 -0.95 33.18
C ILE A 82 8.55 -2.11 34.14
N TYR A 83 9.23 -3.15 33.65
CA TYR A 83 9.58 -4.34 34.41
C TYR A 83 11.12 -4.45 34.52
N ASP A 84 11.60 -5.08 35.57
CA ASP A 84 13.00 -5.42 35.73
C ASP A 84 13.37 -6.68 34.92
N ASP A 85 14.66 -7.07 34.98
CA ASP A 85 15.18 -8.24 34.26
C ASP A 85 14.56 -9.57 34.79
N ASN A 86 13.99 -9.57 35.99
CA ASN A 86 13.31 -10.72 36.60
C ASN A 86 11.80 -10.74 36.22
N GLY A 87 11.32 -9.75 35.48
CA GLY A 87 9.92 -9.63 35.11
C GLY A 87 9.03 -9.08 36.23
N GLN A 88 9.60 -8.44 37.26
CA GLN A 88 8.86 -7.76 38.30
C GLN A 88 8.61 -6.31 37.88
N GLN A 89 7.40 -5.81 38.16
CA GLN A 89 7.03 -4.43 37.88
C GLN A 89 7.89 -3.49 38.73
N ARG A 90 8.47 -2.48 38.11
CA ARG A 90 9.23 -1.44 38.81
C ARG A 90 8.31 -0.35 39.32
N PHE A 91 8.62 0.14 40.50
CA PHE A 91 7.94 1.24 41.16
C PHE A 91 8.91 2.40 41.37
N ASP A 92 8.41 3.58 41.38
CA ASP A 92 9.13 4.78 41.78
C ASP A 92 9.38 4.73 43.29
N GLU A 93 10.62 4.94 43.71
CA GLU A 93 11.05 4.77 45.12
C GLU A 93 10.47 5.86 46.04
N GLU A 94 10.16 7.06 45.50
CA GLU A 94 9.65 8.18 46.32
C GLU A 94 8.12 8.16 46.42
N THR A 95 7.47 7.82 45.30
CA THR A 95 6.00 7.91 45.23
C THR A 95 5.28 6.57 45.39
N GLY A 96 6.00 5.45 45.29
CA GLY A 96 5.44 4.10 45.28
C GLY A 96 4.53 3.80 44.09
N GLN A 97 4.51 4.67 43.06
CA GLN A 97 3.70 4.48 41.86
C GLN A 97 4.42 3.58 40.84
N PRO A 98 3.68 2.80 40.05
CA PRO A 98 4.25 2.01 38.99
C PRO A 98 4.99 2.89 37.97
N LEU A 99 6.24 2.54 37.65
CA LEU A 99 6.97 3.21 36.60
C LEU A 99 6.34 2.88 35.24
N THR A 100 6.08 3.93 34.45
CA THR A 100 5.53 3.82 33.11
C THR A 100 6.46 4.43 32.08
N GLY A 101 6.45 3.86 30.89
CA GLY A 101 7.19 4.35 29.74
C GLY A 101 6.27 4.48 28.51
N ILE A 102 6.83 4.96 27.41
CA ILE A 102 6.12 5.13 26.16
C ILE A 102 6.65 4.12 25.14
N MET A 103 5.74 3.39 24.52
CA MET A 103 6.04 2.48 23.41
C MET A 103 5.47 3.02 22.10
N SER A 104 6.26 2.98 21.04
CA SER A 104 5.81 3.25 19.67
C SER A 104 6.01 2.01 18.79
N ARG A 105 5.04 1.75 17.90
CA ARG A 105 5.10 0.65 16.95
C ARG A 105 4.90 1.19 15.53
N SER A 106 5.83 0.84 14.63
CA SER A 106 5.76 1.17 13.21
C SER A 106 5.76 -0.10 12.39
N THR A 107 4.85 -0.19 11.44
CA THR A 107 4.69 -1.34 10.57
C THR A 107 4.84 -0.89 9.12
N SER A 108 5.75 -1.54 8.39
CA SER A 108 5.86 -1.47 6.94
C SER A 108 5.37 -2.77 6.32
N ALA A 109 4.74 -2.70 5.15
CA ALA A 109 4.24 -3.86 4.43
C ALA A 109 4.42 -3.64 2.92
N GLY A 110 5.05 -4.60 2.24
CA GLY A 110 5.20 -4.62 0.80
C GLY A 110 4.22 -5.61 0.19
N TYR A 111 3.49 -5.18 -0.82
CA TYR A 111 2.47 -5.95 -1.53
C TYR A 111 2.80 -6.03 -3.02
N PHE A 112 2.54 -7.18 -3.64
CA PHE A 112 2.21 -7.21 -5.05
C PHE A 112 0.73 -6.96 -5.18
N GLU A 113 0.37 -5.94 -5.95
CA GLU A 113 -1.00 -5.47 -6.13
C GLU A 113 -1.35 -5.48 -7.60
N LEU A 114 -2.58 -5.87 -7.92
CA LEU A 114 -3.18 -5.89 -9.24
C LEU A 114 -4.38 -4.93 -9.26
N PRO A 115 -4.18 -3.66 -9.54
CA PRO A 115 -5.25 -2.72 -9.82
C PRO A 115 -5.90 -3.04 -11.17
N LEU A 116 -7.24 -2.96 -11.23
CA LEU A 116 -8.07 -3.15 -12.41
C LEU A 116 -8.87 -1.87 -12.64
N VAL A 117 -8.20 -0.84 -13.12
CA VAL A 117 -8.75 0.53 -13.18
C VAL A 117 -9.38 0.81 -14.53
N PHE A 118 -10.58 1.35 -14.52
CA PHE A 118 -11.22 1.97 -15.68
C PHE A 118 -10.91 3.46 -15.65
N ASN A 119 -10.32 3.98 -16.74
CA ASN A 119 -10.02 5.40 -16.89
C ASN A 119 -10.96 6.05 -17.87
N TYR A 120 -11.39 7.26 -17.55
CA TYR A 120 -12.14 8.12 -18.44
C TYR A 120 -11.33 9.36 -18.78
N TYR A 121 -11.20 9.65 -20.07
CA TYR A 121 -10.39 10.73 -20.63
C TYR A 121 -11.26 11.91 -21.09
N PHE A 122 -11.05 13.06 -20.46
CA PHE A 122 -11.65 14.33 -20.85
C PHE A 122 -10.64 15.12 -21.69
N ARG A 123 -10.89 15.27 -22.98
CA ARG A 123 -10.00 16.03 -23.88
C ARG A 123 -10.04 17.52 -23.51
N THR A 124 -8.87 18.10 -23.24
CA THR A 124 -8.69 19.52 -22.90
C THR A 124 -7.94 20.29 -23.99
N GLY A 125 -7.34 19.58 -24.95
CA GLY A 125 -6.59 20.15 -26.06
C GLY A 125 -6.05 19.06 -26.94
N GLU A 126 -5.19 19.40 -27.89
CA GLU A 126 -4.54 18.43 -28.76
C GLU A 126 -3.55 17.58 -27.97
N GLY A 127 -3.77 16.26 -27.93
CA GLY A 127 -3.00 15.31 -27.13
C GLY A 127 -3.01 15.50 -25.62
N LYS A 128 -3.92 16.35 -25.09
CA LYS A 128 -4.00 16.69 -23.67
C LYS A 128 -5.32 16.22 -23.06
N TYR A 129 -5.26 15.52 -21.92
CA TYR A 129 -6.45 14.97 -21.28
C TYR A 129 -6.40 15.13 -19.75
N ILE A 130 -7.55 15.41 -19.16
CA ILE A 130 -7.79 15.10 -17.75
C ILE A 130 -8.24 13.64 -17.70
N VAL A 131 -7.66 12.87 -16.79
CA VAL A 131 -7.92 11.44 -16.60
C VAL A 131 -8.56 11.24 -15.25
N ALA A 132 -9.70 10.57 -15.21
CA ALA A 132 -10.33 10.10 -13.98
C ALA A 132 -10.40 8.57 -14.02
N GLY A 133 -9.88 7.91 -13.00
CA GLY A 133 -9.82 6.45 -12.92
C GLY A 133 -10.47 5.91 -11.66
N LEU A 134 -11.15 4.76 -11.81
CA LEU A 134 -11.76 4.03 -10.71
C LEU A 134 -11.71 2.54 -11.00
N GLY A 135 -11.40 1.73 -9.99
CA GLY A 135 -11.44 0.28 -10.12
C GLY A 135 -11.11 -0.46 -8.84
N PRO A 136 -11.39 -1.76 -8.78
CA PRO A 136 -10.96 -2.60 -7.68
C PRO A 136 -9.47 -2.90 -7.78
N TYR A 137 -8.87 -3.27 -6.65
CA TYR A 137 -7.58 -3.92 -6.62
C TYR A 137 -7.60 -5.16 -5.73
N ILE A 138 -6.71 -6.08 -6.01
CA ILE A 138 -6.38 -7.20 -5.13
C ILE A 138 -4.88 -7.23 -4.91
N ALA A 139 -4.44 -7.65 -3.72
CA ALA A 139 -3.03 -7.61 -3.37
C ALA A 139 -2.62 -8.79 -2.47
N CYS A 140 -1.33 -9.13 -2.55
CA CYS A 140 -0.70 -10.13 -1.71
C CYS A 140 0.52 -9.56 -1.00
N GLY A 141 0.51 -9.56 0.33
CA GLY A 141 1.62 -9.14 1.17
C GLY A 141 2.80 -10.11 1.12
N VAL A 142 3.95 -9.61 0.71
CA VAL A 142 5.16 -10.43 0.49
C VAL A 142 6.29 -10.13 1.44
N ALA A 143 6.43 -8.87 1.86
CA ALA A 143 7.52 -8.39 2.69
C ALA A 143 7.03 -7.34 3.68
N GLY A 144 7.83 -7.06 4.70
CA GLY A 144 7.57 -5.99 5.64
C GLY A 144 8.15 -6.26 7.01
N LYS A 145 8.28 -5.20 7.79
CA LYS A 145 8.81 -5.24 9.15
C LYS A 145 7.92 -4.46 10.10
N GLN A 146 7.66 -5.08 11.25
CA GLN A 146 7.06 -4.40 12.39
C GLN A 146 8.15 -4.14 13.41
N LYS A 147 8.39 -2.86 13.70
CA LYS A 147 9.40 -2.39 14.66
C LYS A 147 8.72 -1.75 15.84
N THR A 148 9.13 -2.17 17.04
CA THR A 148 8.70 -1.57 18.32
C THR A 148 9.88 -0.87 18.95
N LYS A 149 9.67 0.35 19.43
CA LYS A 149 10.65 1.15 20.21
C LYS A 149 9.95 1.75 21.42
N GLY A 150 10.64 1.85 22.53
CA GLY A 150 10.10 2.48 23.74
C GLY A 150 10.92 2.16 24.97
N ASP A 151 10.38 2.46 26.12
CA ASP A 151 11.03 2.29 27.41
C ASP A 151 10.60 0.97 28.07
N GLY A 152 11.53 0.25 28.68
CA GLY A 152 11.27 -0.90 29.53
C GLY A 152 11.18 -2.26 28.83
N THR A 153 10.85 -3.25 29.63
CA THR A 153 10.66 -4.64 29.24
C THR A 153 9.21 -5.08 29.50
N GLN A 154 8.75 -6.10 28.79
CA GLN A 154 7.45 -6.71 29.09
C GLN A 154 7.54 -7.61 30.32
N GLN A 155 6.39 -7.90 30.93
CA GLN A 155 6.26 -8.89 31.99
C GLN A 155 6.92 -10.21 31.56
N GLY A 156 7.75 -10.78 32.43
CA GLY A 156 8.55 -11.99 32.14
C GLY A 156 9.89 -11.72 31.48
N GLY A 157 10.45 -10.50 31.55
CA GLY A 157 11.76 -10.15 31.02
C GLY A 157 11.87 -10.02 29.52
N SER A 158 10.77 -10.16 28.78
CA SER A 158 10.75 -9.98 27.33
C SER A 158 10.98 -8.53 26.95
N LYS A 159 11.92 -8.27 26.03
CA LYS A 159 12.16 -6.92 25.53
C LYS A 159 10.94 -6.40 24.78
N LEU A 160 10.51 -5.16 25.05
CA LEU A 160 9.52 -4.44 24.26
C LEU A 160 10.01 -4.10 22.85
N TYR A 161 11.32 -4.17 22.65
CA TYR A 161 11.97 -3.88 21.39
C TYR A 161 12.05 -5.16 20.56
N TYR A 162 11.28 -5.20 19.47
CA TYR A 162 11.41 -6.28 18.51
C TYR A 162 11.33 -5.75 17.07
N ASP A 163 12.04 -6.45 16.19
CA ASP A 163 11.96 -6.31 14.75
C ASP A 163 11.52 -7.67 14.19
N ARG A 164 10.29 -7.78 13.75
CA ARG A 164 9.75 -9.02 13.20
C ARG A 164 9.11 -8.80 11.84
N ASN A 165 8.99 -9.87 11.07
CA ASN A 165 8.27 -9.81 9.81
C ASN A 165 6.79 -9.43 10.05
N THR A 166 6.29 -8.45 9.30
CA THR A 166 4.91 -7.96 9.42
C THR A 166 3.89 -9.08 9.27
N PHE A 167 4.13 -10.00 8.36
CA PHE A 167 3.22 -11.11 8.10
C PHE A 167 3.46 -12.35 8.96
N SER A 168 4.36 -12.30 9.93
CA SER A 168 4.49 -13.30 11.01
C SER A 168 3.72 -12.92 12.27
N VAL A 169 3.10 -11.73 12.30
CA VAL A 169 2.21 -11.33 13.39
C VAL A 169 1.01 -12.28 13.43
N PRO A 170 0.63 -12.81 14.61
CA PRO A 170 -0.54 -13.68 14.73
C PRO A 170 -1.79 -13.02 14.16
N GLY A 171 -2.51 -13.75 13.30
CA GLY A 171 -3.71 -13.25 12.64
C GLY A 171 -3.49 -12.27 11.49
N ALA A 172 -2.22 -11.94 11.13
CA ALA A 172 -1.91 -11.06 10.02
C ALA A 172 -2.32 -11.68 8.68
N ARG A 173 -3.11 -10.94 7.91
CA ARG A 173 -3.57 -11.35 6.59
C ARG A 173 -2.60 -10.81 5.53
N ARG A 174 -2.20 -11.69 4.62
CA ARG A 174 -1.41 -11.30 3.44
C ARG A 174 -2.28 -10.80 2.29
N PHE A 175 -3.53 -11.24 2.26
CA PHE A 175 -4.51 -10.81 1.26
C PHE A 175 -5.05 -9.43 1.63
N ASP A 176 -5.05 -8.52 0.66
CA ASP A 176 -5.69 -7.20 0.73
C ASP A 176 -6.52 -7.00 -0.55
N ALA A 177 -7.59 -6.27 -0.45
CA ALA A 177 -8.42 -5.88 -1.58
C ALA A 177 -9.13 -4.56 -1.26
N GLY A 178 -9.44 -3.79 -2.29
CA GLY A 178 -10.08 -2.49 -2.10
C GLY A 178 -10.44 -1.83 -3.39
N ILE A 179 -10.60 -0.52 -3.31
CA ILE A 179 -10.93 0.36 -4.43
C ILE A 179 -9.80 1.37 -4.59
N GLN A 180 -9.34 1.55 -5.83
CA GLN A 180 -8.42 2.60 -6.23
C GLN A 180 -9.17 3.68 -7.00
N VAL A 181 -8.89 4.94 -6.67
CA VAL A 181 -9.29 6.10 -7.44
C VAL A 181 -8.06 6.85 -7.95
N LEU A 182 -8.19 7.46 -9.12
CA LEU A 182 -7.11 8.22 -9.76
C LEU A 182 -7.71 9.48 -10.39
N ALA A 183 -7.01 10.59 -10.24
CA ALA A 183 -7.23 11.81 -11.02
C ALA A 183 -5.88 12.30 -11.54
N GLY A 184 -5.78 12.64 -12.82
CA GLY A 184 -4.51 13.03 -13.40
C GLY A 184 -4.64 13.87 -14.65
N TYR A 185 -3.48 14.33 -15.13
CA TYR A 185 -3.34 15.07 -16.37
C TYR A 185 -2.35 14.36 -17.28
N GLN A 186 -2.79 14.00 -18.47
CA GLN A 186 -1.98 13.38 -19.51
C GLN A 186 -1.50 14.44 -20.48
N PHE A 187 -0.18 14.44 -20.68
CA PHE A 187 0.53 15.27 -21.64
C PHE A 187 0.61 14.59 -23.02
N PRO A 188 0.84 15.37 -24.13
CA PRO A 188 0.93 14.81 -25.47
C PRO A 188 2.03 13.76 -25.66
N ASN A 189 3.09 13.83 -24.84
CA ASN A 189 4.23 12.91 -24.89
C ASN A 189 3.98 11.57 -24.17
N GLY A 190 2.73 11.25 -23.79
CA GLY A 190 2.38 10.00 -23.09
C GLY A 190 2.64 9.99 -21.58
N ILE A 191 3.18 11.07 -21.02
CA ILE A 191 3.34 11.21 -19.56
C ILE A 191 2.00 11.56 -18.94
N THR A 192 1.66 10.91 -17.85
CA THR A 192 0.51 11.27 -16.99
C THR A 192 1.02 11.55 -15.59
N LEU A 193 0.73 12.75 -15.08
CA LEU A 193 0.93 13.13 -13.69
C LEU A 193 -0.42 13.06 -12.99
N GLY A 194 -0.51 12.35 -11.86
CA GLY A 194 -1.77 12.13 -11.18
C GLY A 194 -1.64 12.03 -9.66
N VAL A 195 -2.79 11.99 -9.03
CA VAL A 195 -2.97 11.63 -7.64
C VAL A 195 -3.80 10.36 -7.57
N GLU A 196 -3.40 9.44 -6.71
CA GLU A 196 -4.08 8.17 -6.50
C GLU A 196 -4.44 8.02 -5.03
N ALA A 197 -5.57 7.38 -4.76
CA ALA A 197 -5.93 6.96 -3.41
C ALA A 197 -6.46 5.52 -3.43
N ASP A 198 -5.97 4.70 -2.49
CA ASP A 198 -6.38 3.31 -2.33
C ASP A 198 -7.13 3.16 -1.01
N PHE A 199 -8.34 2.63 -1.09
CA PHE A 199 -9.26 2.41 0.02
C PHE A 199 -9.38 0.90 0.26
N GLY A 200 -8.62 0.37 1.23
CA GLY A 200 -8.65 -1.04 1.59
C GLY A 200 -9.95 -1.44 2.26
N LEU A 201 -10.46 -2.60 1.88
CA LEU A 201 -11.69 -3.19 2.43
C LEU A 201 -11.40 -4.37 3.36
N VAL A 202 -10.22 -4.98 3.23
CA VAL A 202 -9.81 -6.14 4.02
C VAL A 202 -9.01 -5.68 5.25
N PRO A 203 -9.43 -6.03 6.48
CA PRO A 203 -8.65 -5.69 7.67
C PRO A 203 -7.38 -6.52 7.74
N PHE A 204 -6.27 -5.90 8.17
CA PHE A 204 -4.96 -6.55 8.30
C PHE A 204 -4.97 -7.72 9.30
N THR A 205 -5.69 -7.57 10.40
CA THR A 205 -5.97 -8.63 11.38
C THR A 205 -7.47 -8.66 11.68
N SER A 206 -7.96 -9.71 12.33
CA SER A 206 -9.34 -9.73 12.81
C SER A 206 -9.57 -8.57 13.78
N GLY A 207 -10.46 -7.62 13.44
CA GLY A 207 -10.67 -6.39 14.18
C GLY A 207 -9.60 -5.29 14.00
N GLY A 208 -8.59 -5.52 13.14
CA GLY A 208 -7.55 -4.54 12.85
C GLY A 208 -7.95 -3.49 11.82
N GLY A 209 -7.06 -2.52 11.63
CA GLY A 209 -7.23 -1.46 10.63
C GLY A 209 -7.16 -1.99 9.19
N ARG A 210 -7.72 -1.22 8.27
CA ARG A 210 -7.65 -1.44 6.83
C ARG A 210 -6.71 -0.42 6.21
N ASN A 211 -6.06 -0.78 5.12
CA ASN A 211 -5.14 0.11 4.43
C ASN A 211 -5.86 1.33 3.84
N LEU A 212 -5.24 2.49 3.99
CA LEU A 212 -5.60 3.74 3.35
C LEU A 212 -4.31 4.40 2.86
N SER A 213 -4.27 4.83 1.61
CA SER A 213 -3.10 5.50 1.09
C SER A 213 -3.44 6.55 0.04
N GLY A 214 -2.58 7.56 -0.05
CA GLY A 214 -2.63 8.62 -1.05
C GLY A 214 -1.24 8.87 -1.63
N LEU A 215 -1.13 8.92 -2.96
CA LEU A 215 0.12 9.10 -3.66
C LEU A 215 0.00 10.13 -4.77
N VAL A 216 1.11 10.79 -5.05
CA VAL A 216 1.35 11.42 -6.36
C VAL A 216 2.01 10.38 -7.23
N SER A 217 1.50 10.19 -8.44
CA SER A 217 2.01 9.20 -9.39
C SER A 217 2.40 9.83 -10.71
N LEU A 218 3.42 9.23 -11.31
CA LEU A 218 3.88 9.51 -12.66
C LEU A 218 3.80 8.22 -13.45
N SER A 219 3.11 8.24 -14.59
CA SER A 219 3.10 7.13 -15.53
C SER A 219 3.55 7.58 -16.93
N TYR A 220 4.17 6.66 -17.64
CA TYR A 220 4.58 6.87 -19.02
C TYR A 220 4.01 5.74 -19.89
N ARG A 221 3.20 6.09 -20.88
CA ARG A 221 2.63 5.18 -21.86
C ARG A 221 3.51 5.16 -23.10
N PHE A 222 3.99 3.97 -23.45
CA PHE A 222 4.72 3.76 -24.69
C PHE A 222 3.72 3.75 -25.84
N SER A 223 3.73 4.80 -26.64
CA SER A 223 3.00 4.85 -27.91
C SER A 223 3.98 4.47 -29.02
N ARG A 224 3.57 3.63 -29.96
CA ARG A 224 4.32 3.45 -31.20
C ARG A 224 4.15 4.74 -32.00
N GLY A 225 5.24 5.36 -32.39
CA GLY A 225 5.19 6.48 -33.34
C GLY A 225 4.36 6.04 -34.57
N GLU A 226 3.37 6.83 -34.91
CA GLU A 226 2.76 6.72 -36.23
C GLU A 226 3.89 7.09 -37.24
N ASP A 227 4.38 6.06 -37.94
CA ASP A 227 5.16 6.25 -39.19
C ASP A 227 4.20 6.53 -40.34
#